data_24caa1a2cbb0d7d75f625c2df3bcf416
#
_entry.id   24caa1a2cbb0d7d75f625c2df3bcf416
#
_cell.length_a   1.000
_cell.length_b   1.000
_cell.length_c   1.000
_cell.angle_alpha   90.00
_cell.angle_beta   90.00
_cell.angle_gamma   90.00
#
_symmetry.space_group_name_H-M   'P 1'
#
loop_
_entity.id
_entity.type
_entity.pdbx_description
1 polymer ?
#
loop_
_entity_poly.entity_id
_entity_poly.type
_entity_poly.pdbx_seq_one_letter_code
_entity_poly.pdbx_strand_id
1 'polypeptide(L)'
;MKKTLLIILLGLVMNQSVYGWDEVKIKNRNIQSEVYEEEGTLYAIPMLLEKGGVWHIVKNGDKVFAELQIGTDKRIEFVELPSRIKEKKNYIDFSFFSHQAGLDYVYNKKKKELVITKQKKKPEPDMKENTQKIIYMWDPETSYRSGNSYFTKNYGKRILSPTWGSYKTLDEIPIPIPLTYLKEAKKEHIKIEPLLHNDFDIAATKKLMNDKKEILHMSGRMAAIAVVYDFNGWNLDFENMDMADKEKYTDFIKEIANSLHQQKKNLSADITVYDVNSPNWSLCYDREALAEFVDYEIVMGYDQTPGGSAYPGSTSSYDWLDKHISKLLTMIPKGKLILGLPLYTRVWRGDSGNAKSSVLTLRYTKEFIKRHHLKAHWDNTKKQYISNWIEKGVPHKVWFEEYRSLAEKLKLREKYELPGTAFWRYGFGEEDLYSELEKGDMTKDVFAPQRQNYGDELILRFKNKIKRAIKSN
;
A
#
# COMPACT_ATOMS: atom_id res chain seq x y z
N MET A 1 2.82 19.42 42.75
CA MET A 1 3.61 20.60 42.33
C MET A 1 4.29 20.28 41.01
N LYS A 2 3.89 20.93 39.93
CA LYS A 2 4.53 20.79 38.61
C LYS A 2 5.93 21.43 38.69
N LYS A 3 6.97 20.66 38.47
CA LYS A 3 8.34 21.19 38.35
C LYS A 3 8.53 21.73 36.94
N THR A 4 8.49 23.03 36.76
CA THR A 4 8.83 23.72 35.50
C THR A 4 10.34 24.01 35.53
N LEU A 5 11.09 23.47 34.57
CA LEU A 5 12.49 23.75 34.40
C LEU A 5 12.66 24.87 33.36
N LEU A 6 13.17 26.05 33.79
CA LEU A 6 13.51 27.13 32.89
C LEU A 6 14.99 26.95 32.47
N ILE A 7 15.25 26.52 31.24
CA ILE A 7 16.59 26.38 30.70
C ILE A 7 16.99 27.67 29.97
N ILE A 8 17.89 28.44 30.55
CA ILE A 8 18.58 29.53 29.86
C ILE A 8 19.79 28.92 29.18
N LEU A 9 19.74 28.82 27.83
CA LEU A 9 20.84 28.26 27.04
C LEU A 9 21.99 29.25 26.93
N LEU A 10 22.91 29.14 27.85
CA LEU A 10 24.35 29.54 27.65
C LEU A 10 25.08 28.28 27.16
N GLY A 11 25.75 28.39 26.01
CA GLY A 11 26.39 27.31 25.27
C GLY A 11 27.27 26.38 26.09
N LEU A 12 26.70 25.37 26.69
CA LEU A 12 27.39 24.26 27.32
C LEU A 12 26.72 22.95 26.89
N VAL A 13 27.50 22.14 26.20
CA VAL A 13 27.23 20.73 25.98
C VAL A 13 27.08 20.05 27.35
N MET A 14 25.91 19.72 27.77
CA MET A 14 25.68 18.83 28.90
C MET A 14 25.07 17.53 28.45
N ASN A 15 25.91 16.52 28.45
CA ASN A 15 25.51 15.11 28.40
C ASN A 15 24.94 14.74 29.76
N GLN A 16 23.65 14.93 29.98
CA GLN A 16 22.89 14.30 31.07
C GLN A 16 21.42 14.17 30.69
N SER A 17 20.94 12.95 30.72
CA SER A 17 19.50 12.62 30.67
C SER A 17 18.82 13.30 31.87
N VAL A 18 18.09 14.38 31.62
CA VAL A 18 17.32 15.07 32.66
C VAL A 18 16.03 14.26 32.93
N TYR A 19 16.14 13.34 33.87
CA TYR A 19 14.98 12.65 34.42
C TYR A 19 14.12 13.65 35.24
N GLY A 20 12.85 13.81 34.89
CA GLY A 20 11.87 14.39 35.78
C GLY A 20 11.24 15.74 35.40
N TRP A 21 11.24 16.14 34.11
CA TRP A 21 10.50 17.33 33.70
C TRP A 21 9.23 16.97 32.87
N ASP A 22 8.17 17.74 33.11
CA ASP A 22 6.90 17.61 32.36
C ASP A 22 6.80 18.62 31.23
N GLU A 23 7.58 19.71 31.29
CA GLU A 23 7.51 20.83 30.35
C GLU A 23 8.88 21.53 30.24
N VAL A 24 9.33 21.79 29.01
CA VAL A 24 10.50 22.64 28.72
C VAL A 24 10.04 23.91 28.03
N LYS A 25 10.32 25.05 28.64
CA LYS A 25 10.09 26.37 28.03
C LYS A 25 11.40 26.93 27.53
N ILE A 26 11.47 27.16 26.23
CA ILE A 26 12.63 27.81 25.60
C ILE A 26 12.23 29.25 25.31
N LYS A 27 12.63 30.15 26.22
CA LYS A 27 12.49 31.59 26.07
C LYS A 27 13.87 32.17 25.84
N ASN A 28 14.21 32.57 24.62
CA ASN A 28 15.45 33.30 24.42
C ASN A 28 15.48 34.09 23.11
N ARG A 29 16.24 35.18 23.08
CA ARG A 29 16.53 35.94 21.85
C ARG A 29 17.15 35.04 20.75
N ASN A 30 17.76 33.94 21.13
CA ASN A 30 18.41 32.98 20.23
C ASN A 30 17.47 31.90 19.64
N ILE A 31 16.24 31.77 20.12
CA ILE A 31 15.31 30.74 19.56
C ILE A 31 15.02 30.99 18.07
N GLN A 32 15.12 32.24 17.62
CA GLN A 32 14.98 32.59 16.20
C GLN A 32 16.06 31.97 15.31
N SER A 33 17.21 31.58 15.90
CA SER A 33 18.27 30.86 15.19
C SER A 33 18.16 29.34 15.34
N GLU A 34 17.19 28.85 16.08
CA GLU A 34 16.98 27.40 16.34
C GLU A 34 15.66 26.91 15.76
N VAL A 35 14.72 27.80 15.50
CA VAL A 35 13.42 27.48 14.87
C VAL A 35 13.01 28.55 13.88
N TYR A 36 12.30 28.14 12.83
CA TYR A 36 11.57 29.04 11.93
C TYR A 36 10.32 28.38 11.42
N GLU A 37 9.36 29.17 10.98
CA GLU A 37 8.10 28.72 10.41
C GLU A 37 8.04 29.09 8.92
N GLU A 38 7.71 28.13 8.08
CA GLU A 38 7.53 28.30 6.65
C GLU A 38 6.30 27.48 6.20
N GLU A 39 5.36 28.14 5.50
CA GLU A 39 4.13 27.50 4.99
C GLU A 39 3.37 26.67 6.05
N GLY A 40 3.29 27.17 7.28
CA GLY A 40 2.62 26.50 8.41
C GLY A 40 3.38 25.32 9.01
N THR A 41 4.59 25.03 8.52
CA THR A 41 5.47 24.02 9.08
C THR A 41 6.52 24.66 9.99
N LEU A 42 6.64 24.16 11.23
CA LEU A 42 7.71 24.55 12.13
C LEU A 42 8.95 23.70 11.85
N TYR A 43 10.03 24.38 11.45
CA TYR A 43 11.35 23.79 11.30
C TYR A 43 12.20 24.11 12.54
N ALA A 44 12.91 23.11 13.05
CA ALA A 44 13.75 23.28 14.22
C ALA A 44 15.08 22.52 14.07
N ILE A 45 16.07 22.94 14.85
CA ILE A 45 17.31 22.17 14.94
C ILE A 45 17.04 20.79 15.56
N PRO A 46 17.65 19.71 15.03
CA PRO A 46 17.33 18.33 15.42
C PRO A 46 17.50 18.02 16.91
N MET A 47 18.45 18.66 17.57
CA MET A 47 18.68 18.48 19.02
C MET A 47 17.48 18.82 19.91
N LEU A 48 16.49 19.55 19.38
CA LEU A 48 15.24 19.81 20.13
C LEU A 48 14.37 18.56 20.26
N LEU A 49 14.51 17.56 19.37
CA LEU A 49 13.89 16.27 19.53
C LEU A 49 14.48 15.46 20.67
N GLU A 50 15.79 15.59 20.92
CA GLU A 50 16.49 14.85 21.96
C GLU A 50 16.13 15.32 23.37
N LYS A 51 15.78 16.60 23.53
CA LYS A 51 15.56 17.25 24.86
C LYS A 51 14.43 16.66 25.71
N GLY A 52 13.79 15.65 25.31
CA GLY A 52 12.72 15.00 26.09
C GLY A 52 12.08 13.86 25.36
N GLY A 53 12.55 13.66 24.15
CA GLY A 53 12.14 12.57 23.29
C GLY A 53 12.80 11.24 23.68
N VAL A 54 12.38 10.22 22.99
CA VAL A 54 12.89 8.85 23.11
C VAL A 54 14.04 8.58 22.13
N TRP A 55 14.36 9.56 21.28
CA TRP A 55 15.42 9.43 20.27
C TRP A 55 16.70 10.16 20.71
N HIS A 56 17.82 9.53 20.45
CA HIS A 56 19.12 10.19 20.45
C HIS A 56 19.40 10.72 19.04
N ILE A 57 20.00 11.92 18.93
CA ILE A 57 20.24 12.57 17.63
C ILE A 57 21.74 12.57 17.34
N VAL A 58 22.08 11.95 16.22
CA VAL A 58 23.47 11.84 15.74
C VAL A 58 23.64 12.67 14.47
N LYS A 59 24.75 13.41 14.39
CA LYS A 59 25.15 14.13 13.18
C LYS A 59 26.38 13.49 12.56
N ASN A 60 26.33 13.33 11.24
CA ASN A 60 27.46 12.89 10.44
C ASN A 60 27.58 13.78 9.20
N GLY A 61 28.50 14.75 9.23
CA GLY A 61 28.58 15.81 8.22
C GLY A 61 27.30 16.66 8.19
N ASP A 62 26.70 16.76 7.01
CA ASP A 62 25.43 17.48 6.78
C ASP A 62 24.19 16.61 7.03
N LYS A 63 24.37 15.35 7.38
CA LYS A 63 23.27 14.41 7.64
C LYS A 63 22.95 14.33 9.12
N VAL A 64 21.68 14.12 9.42
CA VAL A 64 21.13 14.01 10.77
C VAL A 64 20.40 12.69 10.89
N PHE A 65 20.62 11.97 11.98
CA PHE A 65 20.03 10.66 12.21
C PHE A 65 19.33 10.62 13.57
N ALA A 66 18.18 9.96 13.61
CA ALA A 66 17.60 9.46 14.85
C ALA A 66 18.22 8.09 15.16
N GLU A 67 18.74 7.93 16.36
CA GLU A 67 19.21 6.66 16.90
C GLU A 67 18.11 6.03 17.74
N LEU A 68 17.77 4.77 17.45
CA LEU A 68 16.72 4.02 18.13
C LEU A 68 17.26 2.67 18.58
N GLN A 69 16.74 2.17 19.71
CA GLN A 69 16.94 0.78 20.13
C GLN A 69 15.74 -0.06 19.70
N ILE A 70 15.99 -1.05 18.86
CA ILE A 70 14.96 -1.93 18.30
C ILE A 70 15.18 -3.37 18.77
N GLY A 71 14.09 -4.06 19.01
CA GLY A 71 14.11 -5.47 19.38
C GLY A 71 14.41 -5.73 20.87
N THR A 72 14.27 -7.01 21.26
CA THR A 72 14.61 -7.48 22.62
C THR A 72 16.10 -7.46 22.89
N ASP A 73 16.91 -7.59 21.84
CA ASP A 73 18.38 -7.52 21.86
C ASP A 73 18.90 -6.07 21.87
N LYS A 74 17.99 -5.07 21.83
CA LYS A 74 18.29 -3.65 21.86
C LYS A 74 19.28 -3.20 20.77
N ARG A 75 19.12 -3.74 19.57
CA ARG A 75 19.92 -3.30 18.42
C ARG A 75 19.79 -1.80 18.22
N ILE A 76 20.91 -1.15 17.89
CA ILE A 76 20.94 0.28 17.61
C ILE A 76 20.77 0.47 16.12
N GLU A 77 19.74 1.22 15.74
CA GLU A 77 19.42 1.56 14.35
C GLU A 77 19.49 3.09 14.16
N PHE A 78 20.02 3.50 13.01
CA PHE A 78 20.14 4.91 12.64
C PHE A 78 19.23 5.22 11.47
N VAL A 79 18.26 6.12 11.63
CA VAL A 79 17.36 6.56 10.58
C VAL A 79 17.63 8.01 10.23
N GLU A 80 18.00 8.28 8.98
CA GLU A 80 18.25 9.64 8.51
C GLU A 80 16.97 10.47 8.55
N LEU A 81 17.07 11.68 9.13
CA LEU A 81 16.00 12.67 9.16
C LEU A 81 16.24 13.68 8.04
N PRO A 82 15.32 13.82 7.07
CA PRO A 82 15.42 14.84 6.03
C PRO A 82 15.62 16.22 6.67
N SER A 83 16.70 16.89 6.32
CA SER A 83 17.05 18.18 6.87
C SER A 83 17.28 19.22 5.78
N ARG A 84 17.00 20.49 6.11
CA ARG A 84 17.31 21.65 5.28
C ARG A 84 18.43 22.45 5.93
N ILE A 85 19.41 22.87 5.13
CA ILE A 85 20.50 23.72 5.62
C ILE A 85 20.10 25.19 5.46
N LYS A 86 20.10 25.93 6.55
CA LYS A 86 19.89 27.38 6.57
C LYS A 86 20.90 28.01 7.55
N GLU A 87 21.63 29.05 7.10
CA GLU A 87 22.64 29.72 7.91
C GLU A 87 23.66 28.74 8.56
N LYS A 88 24.13 27.75 7.81
CA LYS A 88 25.04 26.68 8.23
C LYS A 88 24.51 25.78 9.36
N LYS A 89 23.18 25.74 9.57
CA LYS A 89 22.53 24.85 10.52
C LYS A 89 21.56 23.91 9.80
N ASN A 90 21.47 22.68 10.26
CA ASN A 90 20.46 21.73 9.81
C ASN A 90 19.16 21.98 10.56
N TYR A 91 18.06 22.02 9.84
CA TYR A 91 16.71 22.11 10.37
C TYR A 91 15.88 20.95 9.83
N ILE A 92 15.16 20.30 10.72
CA ILE A 92 14.22 19.22 10.39
C ILE A 92 12.78 19.75 10.48
N ASP A 93 11.85 19.03 9.86
CA ASP A 93 10.42 19.26 10.03
C ASP A 93 10.00 18.86 11.46
N PHE A 94 10.09 19.81 12.40
CA PHE A 94 9.73 19.56 13.79
C PHE A 94 8.24 19.29 13.98
N SER A 95 7.39 19.86 13.12
CA SER A 95 5.95 19.60 13.12
C SER A 95 5.62 18.13 12.87
N PHE A 96 6.42 17.46 12.04
CA PHE A 96 6.26 16.05 11.76
C PHE A 96 6.93 15.16 12.82
N PHE A 97 8.22 15.37 13.06
CA PHE A 97 9.01 14.44 13.86
C PHE A 97 8.83 14.56 15.39
N SER A 98 8.39 15.72 15.91
CA SER A 98 8.19 15.88 17.36
C SER A 98 7.19 14.86 17.90
N HIS A 99 6.08 14.68 17.21
CA HIS A 99 5.06 13.73 17.64
C HIS A 99 5.58 12.29 17.68
N GLN A 100 6.35 11.89 16.67
CA GLN A 100 6.96 10.55 16.61
C GLN A 100 8.02 10.34 17.71
N ALA A 101 8.71 11.41 18.10
CA ALA A 101 9.64 11.40 19.22
C ALA A 101 8.97 11.49 20.61
N GLY A 102 7.63 11.38 20.66
CA GLY A 102 6.86 11.43 21.91
C GLY A 102 6.73 12.84 22.51
N LEU A 103 6.80 13.87 21.67
CA LEU A 103 6.74 15.26 22.09
C LEU A 103 5.54 15.99 21.48
N ASP A 104 4.90 16.84 22.28
CA ASP A 104 4.00 17.89 21.84
C ASP A 104 4.70 19.25 21.96
N TYR A 105 4.26 20.24 21.17
CA TYR A 105 4.84 21.57 21.22
C TYR A 105 3.83 22.68 20.98
N VAL A 106 4.13 23.87 21.50
CA VAL A 106 3.44 25.13 21.18
C VAL A 106 4.47 26.19 20.84
N TYR A 107 4.41 26.73 19.64
CA TYR A 107 5.29 27.82 19.21
C TYR A 107 4.52 29.15 19.18
N ASN A 108 4.99 30.12 19.96
CA ASN A 108 4.43 31.47 19.97
C ASN A 108 5.41 32.45 19.31
N LYS A 109 5.18 32.75 18.04
CA LYS A 109 6.03 33.65 17.23
C LYS A 109 6.16 35.05 17.82
N LYS A 110 5.06 35.62 18.37
CA LYS A 110 5.06 36.98 18.95
C LYS A 110 5.89 37.03 20.22
N LYS A 111 5.79 36.02 21.07
CA LYS A 111 6.56 35.93 22.32
C LYS A 111 7.96 35.33 22.12
N LYS A 112 8.27 34.84 20.90
CA LYS A 112 9.52 34.11 20.62
C LYS A 112 9.73 32.95 21.60
N GLU A 113 8.69 32.17 21.83
CA GLU A 113 8.66 31.12 22.82
C GLU A 113 8.26 29.78 22.18
N LEU A 114 9.03 28.74 22.38
CA LEU A 114 8.72 27.37 22.07
C LEU A 114 8.55 26.61 23.39
N VAL A 115 7.39 26.01 23.59
CA VAL A 115 7.09 25.13 24.71
C VAL A 115 7.06 23.70 24.17
N ILE A 116 7.87 22.83 24.70
CA ILE A 116 7.89 21.40 24.37
C ILE A 116 7.43 20.65 25.61
N THR A 117 6.50 19.71 25.42
CA THR A 117 5.98 18.85 26.48
C THR A 117 6.10 17.39 26.06
N LYS A 118 6.33 16.50 27.02
CA LYS A 118 6.20 15.06 26.77
C LYS A 118 4.74 14.73 26.53
N GLN A 119 4.48 13.90 25.52
CA GLN A 119 3.15 13.36 25.32
C GLN A 119 2.72 12.55 26.54
N LYS A 120 1.54 12.85 27.06
CA LYS A 120 0.92 11.96 28.02
C LYS A 120 0.58 10.66 27.28
N LYS A 121 0.98 9.50 27.80
CA LYS A 121 0.50 8.20 27.31
C LYS A 121 -1.02 8.27 27.28
N LYS A 122 -1.60 8.38 26.09
CA LYS A 122 -3.05 8.17 25.93
C LYS A 122 -3.34 6.72 26.33
N PRO A 123 -4.41 6.45 27.08
CA PRO A 123 -4.88 5.08 27.23
C PRO A 123 -5.03 4.53 25.81
N GLU A 124 -4.52 3.33 25.59
CA GLU A 124 -4.71 2.65 24.29
C GLU A 124 -6.22 2.63 24.03
N PRO A 125 -6.66 3.06 22.83
CA PRO A 125 -8.06 2.88 22.49
C PRO A 125 -8.36 1.40 22.63
N ASP A 126 -9.40 1.06 23.38
CA ASP A 126 -9.92 -0.28 23.50
C ASP A 126 -10.08 -0.82 22.07
N MET A 127 -9.19 -1.72 21.68
CA MET A 127 -9.23 -2.34 20.37
C MET A 127 -10.44 -3.28 20.36
N LYS A 128 -11.64 -2.70 20.32
CA LYS A 128 -12.80 -3.44 19.86
C LYS A 128 -12.42 -3.98 18.49
N GLU A 129 -12.52 -5.28 18.36
CA GLU A 129 -12.31 -6.02 17.12
C GLU A 129 -12.93 -5.23 15.97
N ASN A 130 -12.07 -4.61 15.17
CA ASN A 130 -12.54 -3.63 14.19
C ASN A 130 -13.06 -4.42 13.00
N THR A 131 -14.36 -4.70 12.98
CA THR A 131 -15.09 -5.38 11.88
C THR A 131 -15.11 -4.57 10.57
N GLN A 132 -14.38 -3.46 10.53
CA GLN A 132 -14.33 -2.60 9.34
C GLN A 132 -13.56 -3.29 8.21
N LYS A 133 -14.18 -3.35 7.05
CA LYS A 133 -13.58 -3.87 5.81
C LYS A 133 -12.31 -3.09 5.45
N ILE A 134 -11.29 -3.80 4.99
CA ILE A 134 -10.02 -3.20 4.55
C ILE A 134 -10.10 -2.91 3.06
N ILE A 135 -9.72 -1.69 2.68
CA ILE A 135 -9.30 -1.38 1.30
C ILE A 135 -7.80 -1.15 1.31
N TYR A 136 -7.10 -1.98 0.59
CA TYR A 136 -5.66 -1.94 0.42
C TYR A 136 -5.32 -1.51 -1.01
N MET A 137 -4.32 -0.66 -1.19
CA MET A 137 -3.99 -0.15 -2.50
C MET A 137 -2.49 -0.01 -2.69
N TRP A 138 -1.96 -0.75 -3.66
CA TRP A 138 -0.58 -0.57 -4.08
C TRP A 138 -0.43 0.72 -4.88
N ASP A 139 0.57 1.51 -4.55
CA ASP A 139 0.84 2.81 -5.17
C ASP A 139 2.32 2.93 -5.58
N PRO A 140 2.66 2.77 -6.85
CA PRO A 140 4.03 2.92 -7.32
C PRO A 140 4.46 4.39 -7.48
N GLU A 141 3.60 5.35 -7.16
CA GLU A 141 3.89 6.77 -7.30
C GLU A 141 4.64 7.31 -6.07
N THR A 142 5.47 8.31 -6.27
CA THR A 142 6.22 8.99 -5.20
C THR A 142 5.54 10.27 -4.73
N SER A 143 4.50 10.74 -5.44
CA SER A 143 3.75 11.94 -5.10
C SER A 143 2.31 11.59 -4.72
N TYR A 144 1.89 12.02 -3.53
CA TYR A 144 0.51 11.90 -3.10
C TYR A 144 -0.42 12.74 -3.97
N ARG A 145 -1.45 12.11 -4.50
CA ARG A 145 -2.45 12.81 -5.32
C ARG A 145 -3.61 13.27 -4.42
N SER A 146 -3.43 14.43 -3.78
CA SER A 146 -4.51 15.05 -3.01
C SER A 146 -5.68 15.41 -3.91
N GLY A 147 -6.90 15.27 -3.40
CA GLY A 147 -8.14 15.59 -4.11
C GLY A 147 -8.70 14.47 -4.98
N ASN A 148 -7.98 13.40 -5.18
CA ASN A 148 -8.54 12.19 -5.74
C ASN A 148 -9.13 11.38 -4.60
N SER A 149 -10.43 11.48 -4.39
CA SER A 149 -11.18 10.72 -3.39
C SER A 149 -11.32 9.24 -3.79
N TYR A 150 -10.20 8.59 -4.11
CA TYR A 150 -10.17 7.14 -4.30
C TYR A 150 -10.61 6.40 -3.04
N PHE A 151 -10.55 7.10 -1.90
CA PHE A 151 -11.07 6.62 -0.64
C PHE A 151 -12.13 7.59 -0.15
N THR A 152 -13.35 7.16 -0.05
CA THR A 152 -14.37 7.96 0.63
C THR A 152 -14.14 7.93 2.14
N LYS A 153 -14.58 8.97 2.83
CA LYS A 153 -14.30 9.17 4.27
C LYS A 153 -14.96 8.11 5.17
N ASN A 154 -15.91 7.35 4.65
CA ASN A 154 -16.78 6.46 5.43
C ASN A 154 -16.43 4.98 5.31
N TYR A 155 -15.48 4.61 4.46
CA TYR A 155 -15.10 3.22 4.28
C TYR A 155 -14.03 2.80 5.27
N GLY A 156 -14.16 1.63 5.85
CA GLY A 156 -13.31 0.93 6.78
C GLY A 156 -11.84 1.35 6.95
N LYS A 157 -11.00 0.39 7.14
CA LYS A 157 -9.54 0.61 7.24
C LYS A 157 -8.97 0.81 5.83
N ARG A 158 -8.44 1.99 5.55
CA ARG A 158 -7.83 2.37 4.27
C ARG A 158 -6.32 2.34 4.38
N ILE A 159 -5.67 1.59 3.48
CA ILE A 159 -4.22 1.41 3.48
C ILE A 159 -3.68 1.73 2.09
N LEU A 160 -2.67 2.61 2.02
CA LEU A 160 -1.83 2.77 0.85
C LEU A 160 -0.49 2.06 1.07
N SER A 161 -0.05 1.36 0.04
CA SER A 161 1.21 0.63 0.00
C SER A 161 2.10 1.21 -1.12
N PRO A 162 2.80 2.31 -0.85
CA PRO A 162 3.69 2.89 -1.84
C PRO A 162 4.92 2.00 -2.06
N THR A 163 5.31 1.83 -3.32
CA THR A 163 6.51 1.06 -3.70
C THR A 163 7.76 1.91 -3.46
N TRP A 164 8.22 1.95 -2.21
CA TRP A 164 9.34 2.80 -1.81
C TRP A 164 10.64 2.05 -1.55
N GLY A 165 10.67 0.75 -1.74
CA GLY A 165 11.88 0.02 -1.46
C GLY A 165 12.05 -1.28 -2.22
N SER A 166 13.30 -1.56 -2.53
CA SER A 166 13.80 -2.91 -2.80
C SER A 166 14.72 -3.29 -1.65
N TYR A 167 14.83 -4.59 -1.37
CA TYR A 167 15.73 -5.05 -0.32
C TYR A 167 17.20 -4.60 -0.57
N LYS A 168 17.58 -4.37 -1.82
CA LYS A 168 18.92 -3.88 -2.21
C LYS A 168 19.17 -2.43 -1.82
N THR A 169 18.11 -1.65 -1.65
CA THR A 169 18.19 -0.22 -1.36
C THR A 169 17.82 0.12 0.07
N LEU A 170 17.47 -0.87 0.90
CA LEU A 170 17.07 -0.62 2.28
C LEU A 170 18.17 0.01 3.13
N ASP A 171 19.44 -0.29 2.84
CA ASP A 171 20.60 0.38 3.48
C ASP A 171 20.89 1.76 2.91
N GLU A 172 20.51 2.01 1.66
CA GLU A 172 20.67 3.30 1.00
C GLU A 172 19.53 4.27 1.36
N ILE A 173 18.58 3.85 2.20
CA ILE A 173 17.53 4.75 2.67
C ILE A 173 18.22 5.88 3.50
N PRO A 174 18.16 7.09 2.98
CA PRO A 174 16.88 7.62 2.62
C PRO A 174 16.54 7.44 1.14
N ILE A 175 15.79 6.42 0.78
CA ILE A 175 14.82 6.72 -0.26
C ILE A 175 14.18 8.00 0.23
N PRO A 176 14.10 9.07 -0.58
CA PRO A 176 13.48 10.29 -0.09
C PRO A 176 12.00 10.00 0.17
N ILE A 177 11.73 9.50 1.39
CA ILE A 177 10.36 9.24 1.83
C ILE A 177 9.65 10.59 1.80
N PRO A 178 8.65 10.78 0.93
CA PRO A 178 8.06 12.10 0.73
C PRO A 178 7.23 12.47 1.97
N LEU A 179 7.76 13.33 2.83
CA LEU A 179 7.01 13.78 4.03
C LEU A 179 5.67 14.42 3.68
N THR A 180 5.57 15.07 2.52
CA THR A 180 4.30 15.60 2.00
C THR A 180 3.28 14.49 1.79
N TYR A 181 3.68 13.37 1.22
CA TYR A 181 2.83 12.20 1.04
C TYR A 181 2.28 11.69 2.39
N LEU A 182 3.16 11.52 3.37
CA LEU A 182 2.76 11.05 4.71
C LEU A 182 1.82 12.02 5.40
N LYS A 183 2.08 13.33 5.32
CA LYS A 183 1.22 14.36 5.90
C LYS A 183 -0.18 14.37 5.28
N GLU A 184 -0.28 14.29 3.97
CA GLU A 184 -1.57 14.29 3.27
C GLU A 184 -2.36 13.01 3.56
N ALA A 185 -1.70 11.83 3.52
CA ALA A 185 -2.32 10.57 3.90
C ALA A 185 -2.86 10.61 5.35
N LYS A 186 -2.08 11.17 6.28
CA LYS A 186 -2.48 11.34 7.68
C LYS A 186 -3.69 12.26 7.86
N LYS A 187 -3.76 13.38 7.12
CA LYS A 187 -4.94 14.27 7.10
C LYS A 187 -6.21 13.54 6.66
N GLU A 188 -6.08 12.63 5.73
CA GLU A 188 -7.19 11.83 5.22
C GLU A 188 -7.44 10.55 6.04
N HIS A 189 -6.73 10.34 7.15
CA HIS A 189 -6.78 9.14 7.98
C HIS A 189 -6.48 7.84 7.21
N ILE A 190 -5.60 7.91 6.22
CA ILE A 190 -5.13 6.77 5.46
C ILE A 190 -3.87 6.21 6.12
N LYS A 191 -3.83 4.90 6.29
CA LYS A 191 -2.67 4.17 6.82
C LYS A 191 -1.65 3.94 5.72
N ILE A 192 -0.38 3.97 6.08
CA ILE A 192 0.73 3.74 5.15
C ILE A 192 1.48 2.48 5.56
N GLU A 193 1.56 1.53 4.64
CA GLU A 193 2.35 0.29 4.75
C GLU A 193 3.18 0.15 3.47
N PRO A 194 4.38 0.76 3.37
CA PRO A 194 5.17 0.74 2.16
C PRO A 194 5.48 -0.67 1.68
N LEU A 195 5.55 -0.84 0.36
CA LEU A 195 5.93 -2.08 -0.27
C LEU A 195 7.45 -2.17 -0.41
N LEU A 196 7.99 -3.31 -0.02
CA LEU A 196 9.36 -3.72 -0.25
C LEU A 196 9.36 -4.97 -1.12
N HIS A 197 10.12 -4.96 -2.23
CA HIS A 197 10.18 -6.06 -3.20
C HIS A 197 11.60 -6.61 -3.36
N ASN A 198 11.71 -7.81 -3.98
CA ASN A 198 12.97 -8.49 -4.22
C ASN A 198 13.49 -8.36 -5.66
N ASP A 199 12.96 -7.44 -6.47
CA ASP A 199 13.31 -7.23 -7.88
C ASP A 199 13.16 -8.49 -8.75
N PHE A 200 12.37 -9.48 -8.32
CA PHE A 200 12.26 -10.81 -8.95
C PHE A 200 13.61 -11.56 -9.10
N ASP A 201 14.63 -11.17 -8.32
CA ASP A 201 16.00 -11.68 -8.42
C ASP A 201 16.18 -12.90 -7.52
N ILE A 202 16.06 -14.10 -8.11
CA ILE A 202 16.20 -15.38 -7.40
C ILE A 202 17.56 -15.49 -6.69
N ALA A 203 18.65 -15.11 -7.38
CA ALA A 203 20.00 -15.30 -6.84
C ALA A 203 20.28 -14.40 -5.64
N ALA A 204 19.87 -13.13 -5.75
CA ALA A 204 20.03 -12.17 -4.66
C ALA A 204 19.09 -12.50 -3.49
N THR A 205 17.85 -12.91 -3.77
CA THR A 205 16.91 -13.37 -2.73
C THR A 205 17.47 -14.60 -1.99
N LYS A 206 17.99 -15.56 -2.72
CA LYS A 206 18.64 -16.75 -2.12
C LYS A 206 19.84 -16.38 -1.23
N LYS A 207 20.65 -15.41 -1.66
CA LYS A 207 21.76 -14.90 -0.84
C LYS A 207 21.25 -14.28 0.46
N LEU A 208 20.24 -13.42 0.39
CA LEU A 208 19.60 -12.80 1.56
C LEU A 208 19.07 -13.86 2.53
N MET A 209 18.32 -14.85 2.03
CA MET A 209 17.73 -15.91 2.86
C MET A 209 18.77 -16.80 3.57
N ASN A 210 20.03 -16.77 3.16
CA ASN A 210 21.13 -17.51 3.79
C ASN A 210 22.02 -16.61 4.70
N ASP A 211 21.74 -15.31 4.77
CA ASP A 211 22.52 -14.38 5.61
C ASP A 211 21.71 -13.92 6.82
N LYS A 212 21.85 -14.66 7.91
CA LYS A 212 21.16 -14.33 9.16
C LYS A 212 21.48 -12.94 9.71
N LYS A 213 22.70 -12.43 9.48
CA LYS A 213 23.08 -11.08 9.94
C LYS A 213 22.35 -10.03 9.15
N GLU A 214 22.27 -10.22 7.83
CA GLU A 214 21.54 -9.31 6.95
C GLU A 214 20.05 -9.31 7.27
N ILE A 215 19.45 -10.48 7.49
CA ILE A 215 18.03 -10.59 7.91
C ILE A 215 17.78 -9.81 9.20
N LEU A 216 18.64 -10.00 10.20
CA LEU A 216 18.53 -9.29 11.49
C LEU A 216 18.69 -7.78 11.32
N HIS A 217 19.67 -7.34 10.51
CA HIS A 217 19.86 -5.93 10.21
C HIS A 217 18.65 -5.33 9.49
N MET A 218 18.17 -5.99 8.45
CA MET A 218 17.01 -5.56 7.67
C MET A 218 15.75 -5.46 8.55
N SER A 219 15.49 -6.44 9.41
CA SER A 219 14.32 -6.43 10.28
C SER A 219 14.34 -5.26 11.28
N GLY A 220 15.50 -4.97 11.89
CA GLY A 220 15.69 -3.84 12.78
C GLY A 220 15.49 -2.51 12.05
N ARG A 221 16.10 -2.39 10.87
CA ARG A 221 16.00 -1.21 10.02
C ARG A 221 14.57 -0.90 9.59
N MET A 222 13.82 -1.91 9.13
CA MET A 222 12.41 -1.76 8.77
C MET A 222 11.58 -1.27 9.95
N ALA A 223 11.80 -1.84 11.13
CA ALA A 223 11.09 -1.44 12.34
C ALA A 223 11.43 0.00 12.75
N ALA A 224 12.70 0.39 12.71
CA ALA A 224 13.15 1.74 13.03
C ALA A 224 12.55 2.78 12.06
N ILE A 225 12.59 2.51 10.76
CA ILE A 225 11.99 3.37 9.73
C ILE A 225 10.48 3.52 9.98
N ALA A 226 9.78 2.42 10.26
CA ALA A 226 8.34 2.46 10.53
C ALA A 226 7.99 3.30 11.77
N VAL A 227 8.85 3.31 12.79
CA VAL A 227 8.68 4.17 13.97
C VAL A 227 8.92 5.64 13.61
N VAL A 228 10.05 5.96 12.98
CA VAL A 228 10.45 7.35 12.69
C VAL A 228 9.51 8.04 11.71
N TYR A 229 9.07 7.32 10.68
CA TYR A 229 8.18 7.86 9.65
C TYR A 229 6.69 7.60 9.91
N ASP A 230 6.35 7.01 11.05
CA ASP A 230 4.96 6.72 11.45
C ASP A 230 4.21 5.81 10.46
N PHE A 231 4.90 4.83 9.89
CA PHE A 231 4.23 3.82 9.10
C PHE A 231 3.36 2.94 9.98
N ASN A 232 2.27 2.43 9.44
CA ASN A 232 1.43 1.45 10.12
C ASN A 232 2.03 0.04 10.07
N GLY A 233 2.90 -0.21 9.11
CA GLY A 233 3.56 -1.49 8.89
C GLY A 233 4.36 -1.49 7.60
N TRP A 234 4.64 -2.69 7.09
CA TRP A 234 5.27 -2.92 5.80
C TRP A 234 4.49 -3.99 5.03
N ASN A 235 4.55 -3.91 3.71
CA ASN A 235 4.10 -4.93 2.80
C ASN A 235 5.31 -5.55 2.09
N LEU A 236 5.41 -6.88 2.06
CA LEU A 236 6.48 -7.60 1.38
C LEU A 236 5.94 -8.24 0.11
N ASP A 237 6.50 -7.85 -1.03
CA ASP A 237 6.19 -8.35 -2.35
C ASP A 237 7.41 -9.10 -2.93
N PHE A 238 7.69 -10.26 -2.33
CA PHE A 238 8.80 -11.11 -2.74
C PHE A 238 8.29 -12.20 -3.67
N GLU A 239 8.63 -12.07 -4.94
CA GLU A 239 8.16 -12.95 -6.00
C GLU A 239 9.34 -13.65 -6.71
N ASN A 240 9.04 -14.69 -7.51
CA ASN A 240 10.04 -15.44 -8.27
C ASN A 240 11.20 -15.93 -7.38
N MET A 241 10.86 -16.65 -6.32
CA MET A 241 11.82 -17.22 -5.38
C MET A 241 12.09 -18.70 -5.68
N ASP A 242 13.25 -19.22 -5.31
CA ASP A 242 13.53 -20.65 -5.38
C ASP A 242 12.62 -21.41 -4.41
N MET A 243 11.85 -22.37 -4.90
CA MET A 243 10.99 -23.23 -4.07
C MET A 243 11.76 -23.94 -2.95
N ALA A 244 13.05 -24.23 -3.16
CA ALA A 244 13.90 -24.85 -2.15
C ALA A 244 14.19 -23.93 -0.94
N ASP A 245 13.99 -22.64 -1.07
CA ASP A 245 14.18 -21.66 0.02
C ASP A 245 12.86 -21.30 0.75
N LYS A 246 11.77 -22.04 0.51
CA LYS A 246 10.45 -21.81 1.09
C LYS A 246 10.46 -21.67 2.63
N GLU A 247 11.13 -22.58 3.33
CA GLU A 247 11.26 -22.53 4.78
C GLU A 247 12.08 -21.32 5.26
N LYS A 248 13.16 -21.00 4.54
CA LYS A 248 14.00 -19.83 4.85
C LYS A 248 13.23 -18.51 4.66
N TYR A 249 12.36 -18.45 3.63
CA TYR A 249 11.48 -17.31 3.46
C TYR A 249 10.52 -17.16 4.64
N THR A 250 9.98 -18.26 5.15
CA THR A 250 9.14 -18.23 6.35
C THR A 250 9.92 -17.73 7.58
N ASP A 251 11.17 -18.18 7.78
CA ASP A 251 12.04 -17.71 8.86
C ASP A 251 12.37 -16.21 8.71
N PHE A 252 12.59 -15.74 7.48
CA PHE A 252 12.78 -14.32 7.18
C PHE A 252 11.54 -13.49 7.55
N ILE A 253 10.36 -13.90 7.13
CA ILE A 253 9.08 -13.26 7.49
C ILE A 253 8.90 -13.22 9.01
N LYS A 254 9.16 -14.31 9.68
CA LYS A 254 9.07 -14.40 11.16
C LYS A 254 9.96 -13.36 11.85
N GLU A 255 11.20 -13.21 11.41
CA GLU A 255 12.13 -12.24 12.02
C GLU A 255 11.67 -10.80 11.82
N ILE A 256 11.19 -10.46 10.61
CA ILE A 256 10.64 -9.13 10.32
C ILE A 256 9.38 -8.89 11.15
N ALA A 257 8.45 -9.84 11.18
CA ALA A 257 7.22 -9.75 11.96
C ALA A 257 7.52 -9.50 13.46
N ASN A 258 8.44 -10.25 14.04
CA ASN A 258 8.85 -10.06 15.43
C ASN A 258 9.34 -8.63 15.71
N SER A 259 10.19 -8.09 14.85
CA SER A 259 10.73 -6.74 15.03
C SER A 259 9.65 -5.66 14.87
N LEU A 260 8.73 -5.82 13.91
CA LEU A 260 7.62 -4.88 13.67
C LEU A 260 6.56 -4.95 14.76
N HIS A 261 6.11 -6.14 15.15
CA HIS A 261 5.07 -6.32 16.15
C HIS A 261 5.48 -5.79 17.53
N GLN A 262 6.78 -5.89 17.90
CA GLN A 262 7.30 -5.25 19.10
C GLN A 262 7.13 -3.73 19.09
N GLN A 263 7.11 -3.12 17.90
CA GLN A 263 6.85 -1.70 17.70
C GLN A 263 5.37 -1.40 17.40
N LYS A 264 4.47 -2.40 17.53
CA LYS A 264 3.04 -2.31 17.20
C LYS A 264 2.79 -1.92 15.73
N LYS A 265 3.63 -2.42 14.84
CA LYS A 265 3.56 -2.21 13.40
C LYS A 265 3.15 -3.51 12.71
N ASN A 266 2.34 -3.40 11.67
CA ASN A 266 1.85 -4.55 10.91
C ASN A 266 2.90 -5.09 9.92
N LEU A 267 2.70 -6.33 9.52
CA LEU A 267 3.35 -6.94 8.37
C LEU A 267 2.32 -7.63 7.49
N SER A 268 2.33 -7.32 6.20
CA SER A 268 1.59 -8.10 5.20
C SER A 268 2.55 -8.69 4.16
N ALA A 269 2.18 -9.81 3.57
CA ALA A 269 2.95 -10.45 2.50
C ALA A 269 2.06 -10.67 1.28
N ASP A 270 2.55 -10.29 0.11
CA ASP A 270 1.90 -10.57 -1.15
C ASP A 270 2.22 -12.00 -1.57
N ILE A 271 1.21 -12.71 -2.03
CA ILE A 271 1.32 -14.10 -2.48
C ILE A 271 0.61 -14.28 -3.82
N THR A 272 1.09 -15.20 -4.61
CA THR A 272 0.36 -15.64 -5.81
C THR A 272 -0.72 -16.65 -5.46
N VAL A 273 -1.65 -16.89 -6.39
CA VAL A 273 -2.57 -18.03 -6.30
C VAL A 273 -1.80 -19.36 -6.21
N TYR A 274 -2.42 -20.38 -5.59
CA TYR A 274 -1.79 -21.69 -5.51
C TYR A 274 -1.81 -22.41 -6.86
N ASP A 275 -0.63 -22.73 -7.39
CA ASP A 275 -0.43 -23.50 -8.62
C ASP A 275 0.73 -24.49 -8.47
N VAL A 276 0.42 -25.78 -8.60
CA VAL A 276 1.39 -26.87 -8.48
C VAL A 276 2.42 -26.90 -9.60
N ASN A 277 2.14 -26.25 -10.72
CA ASN A 277 3.01 -26.18 -11.89
C ASN A 277 3.93 -24.96 -11.90
N SER A 278 3.91 -24.17 -10.83
CA SER A 278 4.63 -22.90 -10.74
C SER A 278 5.55 -22.89 -9.51
N PRO A 279 6.72 -23.56 -9.57
CA PRO A 279 7.59 -23.73 -8.41
C PRO A 279 8.05 -22.40 -7.82
N ASN A 280 8.62 -21.52 -8.65
CA ASN A 280 9.22 -20.27 -8.17
C ASN A 280 8.22 -19.13 -7.93
N TRP A 281 7.02 -19.22 -8.50
CA TRP A 281 5.98 -18.20 -8.37
C TRP A 281 4.87 -18.58 -7.39
N SER A 282 4.74 -19.87 -7.07
CA SER A 282 3.67 -20.32 -6.20
C SER A 282 4.12 -21.25 -5.07
N LEU A 283 4.93 -22.28 -5.39
CA LEU A 283 5.33 -23.27 -4.37
C LEU A 283 6.45 -22.76 -3.46
N CYS A 284 7.02 -21.61 -3.75
CA CYS A 284 7.98 -20.90 -2.90
C CYS A 284 7.36 -20.30 -1.63
N TYR A 285 6.02 -20.27 -1.49
CA TYR A 285 5.34 -19.80 -0.29
C TYR A 285 4.81 -20.97 0.55
N ASP A 286 5.14 -20.98 1.84
CA ASP A 286 4.46 -21.79 2.86
C ASP A 286 3.34 -20.97 3.48
N ARG A 287 2.20 -20.94 2.81
CA ARG A 287 1.08 -20.07 3.17
C ARG A 287 0.53 -20.31 4.57
N GLU A 288 0.49 -21.58 4.99
CA GLU A 288 0.04 -21.92 6.32
C GLU A 288 0.99 -21.40 7.41
N ALA A 289 2.30 -21.59 7.21
CA ALA A 289 3.31 -21.10 8.13
C ALA A 289 3.45 -19.55 8.09
N LEU A 290 3.33 -18.92 6.91
CA LEU A 290 3.35 -17.46 6.79
C LEU A 290 2.19 -16.82 7.57
N ALA A 291 0.99 -17.42 7.50
CA ALA A 291 -0.19 -16.94 8.20
C ALA A 291 -0.02 -16.88 9.74
N GLU A 292 0.93 -17.59 10.31
CA GLU A 292 1.23 -17.49 11.75
C GLU A 292 1.87 -16.16 12.12
N PHE A 293 2.65 -15.57 11.21
CA PHE A 293 3.51 -14.41 11.50
C PHE A 293 2.98 -13.11 10.92
N VAL A 294 2.38 -13.12 9.72
CA VAL A 294 1.86 -11.90 9.09
C VAL A 294 0.48 -11.53 9.61
N ASP A 295 0.14 -10.23 9.57
CA ASP A 295 -1.22 -9.76 9.83
C ASP A 295 -2.16 -10.14 8.69
N TYR A 296 -1.68 -10.05 7.45
CA TYR A 296 -2.43 -10.42 6.24
C TYR A 296 -1.52 -11.04 5.18
N GLU A 297 -2.04 -12.08 4.52
CA GLU A 297 -1.57 -12.50 3.20
C GLU A 297 -2.47 -11.89 2.14
N ILE A 298 -1.89 -11.18 1.16
CA ILE A 298 -2.64 -10.52 0.10
C ILE A 298 -2.46 -11.34 -1.17
N VAL A 299 -3.50 -12.06 -1.59
CA VAL A 299 -3.40 -12.83 -2.82
C VAL A 299 -3.50 -11.93 -4.04
N MET A 300 -2.51 -11.98 -4.92
CA MET A 300 -2.52 -11.33 -6.23
C MET A 300 -3.48 -12.07 -7.16
N GLY A 301 -4.78 -11.75 -7.08
CA GLY A 301 -5.86 -12.38 -7.85
C GLY A 301 -5.92 -11.87 -9.29
N TYR A 302 -4.77 -11.74 -9.95
CA TYR A 302 -4.64 -11.24 -11.32
C TYR A 302 -3.48 -11.92 -12.05
N ASP A 303 -3.25 -11.49 -13.29
CA ASP A 303 -2.31 -12.13 -14.22
C ASP A 303 -2.57 -13.63 -14.43
N GLN A 304 -3.88 -14.03 -14.36
CA GLN A 304 -4.32 -15.38 -14.73
C GLN A 304 -3.72 -15.80 -16.07
N THR A 305 -3.65 -14.86 -17.01
CA THR A 305 -2.90 -14.97 -18.25
C THR A 305 -1.85 -13.86 -18.25
N PRO A 306 -0.58 -14.18 -17.97
CA PRO A 306 0.47 -13.19 -17.83
C PRO A 306 0.78 -12.49 -19.16
N GLY A 307 1.31 -11.28 -19.09
CA GLY A 307 1.57 -10.43 -20.25
C GLY A 307 2.46 -11.02 -21.33
N GLY A 308 3.35 -11.93 -20.95
CA GLY A 308 4.24 -12.65 -21.87
C GLY A 308 3.63 -13.90 -22.54
N SER A 309 2.37 -14.24 -22.22
CA SER A 309 1.71 -15.39 -22.85
C SER A 309 1.52 -15.18 -24.35
N ALA A 310 1.80 -16.22 -25.14
CA ALA A 310 1.48 -16.26 -26.56
C ALA A 310 0.00 -16.58 -26.85
N TYR A 311 -0.76 -16.93 -25.81
CA TYR A 311 -2.18 -17.31 -25.89
C TYR A 311 -3.03 -16.26 -25.20
N PRO A 312 -4.01 -15.66 -25.91
CA PRO A 312 -4.91 -14.68 -25.29
C PRO A 312 -5.77 -15.29 -24.17
N GLY A 313 -5.89 -14.56 -23.06
CA GLY A 313 -6.71 -14.99 -21.93
C GLY A 313 -7.13 -13.81 -21.04
N SER A 314 -7.98 -14.11 -20.06
CA SER A 314 -8.42 -13.12 -19.06
C SER A 314 -7.28 -12.72 -18.13
N THR A 315 -7.30 -11.49 -17.66
CA THR A 315 -6.42 -11.00 -16.60
C THR A 315 -6.83 -11.59 -15.24
N SER A 316 -8.14 -11.73 -15.00
CA SER A 316 -8.69 -12.23 -13.73
C SER A 316 -10.15 -12.61 -13.94
N SER A 317 -10.46 -13.87 -14.17
CA SER A 317 -11.85 -14.30 -14.31
C SER A 317 -12.46 -14.73 -12.96
N TYR A 318 -13.78 -14.58 -12.79
CA TYR A 318 -14.48 -14.90 -11.55
C TYR A 318 -14.34 -16.38 -11.16
N ASP A 319 -14.55 -17.28 -12.10
CA ASP A 319 -14.46 -18.74 -11.89
C ASP A 319 -13.07 -19.18 -11.46
N TRP A 320 -12.04 -18.57 -12.05
CA TRP A 320 -10.65 -18.80 -11.67
C TRP A 320 -10.37 -18.29 -10.25
N LEU A 321 -10.81 -17.06 -9.92
CA LEU A 321 -10.67 -16.51 -8.57
C LEU A 321 -11.40 -17.36 -7.53
N ASP A 322 -12.64 -17.73 -7.78
CA ASP A 322 -13.46 -18.53 -6.86
C ASP A 322 -12.78 -19.87 -6.53
N LYS A 323 -12.25 -20.55 -7.56
CA LYS A 323 -11.47 -21.78 -7.39
C LYS A 323 -10.23 -21.57 -6.50
N HIS A 324 -9.44 -20.51 -6.79
CA HIS A 324 -8.18 -20.31 -6.09
C HIS A 324 -8.36 -19.78 -4.67
N ILE A 325 -9.34 -18.91 -4.40
CA ILE A 325 -9.69 -18.47 -3.05
C ILE A 325 -10.12 -19.69 -2.21
N SER A 326 -11.01 -20.53 -2.74
CA SER A 326 -11.43 -21.76 -2.05
C SER A 326 -10.24 -22.65 -1.69
N LYS A 327 -9.27 -22.78 -2.59
CA LYS A 327 -8.04 -23.55 -2.32
C LYS A 327 -7.16 -22.87 -1.27
N LEU A 328 -6.95 -21.54 -1.34
CA LEU A 328 -6.13 -20.81 -0.37
C LEU A 328 -6.71 -20.90 1.05
N LEU A 329 -8.02 -20.89 1.20
CA LEU A 329 -8.70 -21.02 2.49
C LEU A 329 -8.56 -22.39 3.13
N THR A 330 -8.00 -23.38 2.45
CA THR A 330 -7.58 -24.64 3.10
C THR A 330 -6.22 -24.53 3.80
N MET A 331 -5.49 -23.42 3.62
CA MET A 331 -4.15 -23.16 4.13
C MET A 331 -4.11 -21.87 4.98
N ILE A 332 -4.85 -20.85 4.61
CA ILE A 332 -4.83 -19.53 5.23
C ILE A 332 -6.14 -19.29 5.96
N PRO A 333 -6.12 -18.88 7.25
CA PRO A 333 -7.33 -18.49 7.97
C PRO A 333 -8.05 -17.34 7.23
N LYS A 334 -9.39 -17.45 7.07
CA LYS A 334 -10.18 -16.46 6.32
C LYS A 334 -9.96 -15.01 6.78
N GLY A 335 -9.76 -14.79 8.06
CA GLY A 335 -9.50 -13.46 8.64
C GLY A 335 -8.14 -12.85 8.29
N LYS A 336 -7.26 -13.62 7.65
CA LYS A 336 -5.92 -13.18 7.24
C LYS A 336 -5.73 -13.07 5.72
N LEU A 337 -6.69 -13.53 4.91
CA LEU A 337 -6.60 -13.49 3.45
C LEU A 337 -7.29 -12.24 2.88
N ILE A 338 -6.53 -11.36 2.25
CA ILE A 338 -7.04 -10.20 1.50
C ILE A 338 -7.06 -10.55 0.00
N LEU A 339 -8.15 -10.22 -0.68
CA LEU A 339 -8.33 -10.46 -2.11
C LEU A 339 -7.78 -9.31 -2.95
N GLY A 340 -6.67 -9.52 -3.67
CA GLY A 340 -6.12 -8.59 -4.65
C GLY A 340 -6.81 -8.68 -6.00
N LEU A 341 -7.26 -7.55 -6.54
CA LEU A 341 -7.95 -7.42 -7.83
C LEU A 341 -7.25 -6.42 -8.74
N PRO A 342 -7.25 -6.64 -10.08
CA PRO A 342 -6.65 -5.73 -11.03
C PRO A 342 -7.58 -4.55 -11.36
N LEU A 343 -7.01 -3.36 -11.49
CA LEU A 343 -7.66 -2.20 -12.13
C LEU A 343 -7.18 -2.03 -13.57
N TYR A 344 -6.87 -3.12 -14.24
CA TYR A 344 -6.41 -3.15 -15.61
C TYR A 344 -6.86 -4.43 -16.33
N THR A 345 -6.82 -4.36 -17.62
CA THR A 345 -7.13 -5.45 -18.56
C THR A 345 -5.96 -5.65 -19.51
N ARG A 346 -5.77 -6.84 -20.05
CA ARG A 346 -4.85 -7.10 -21.14
C ARG A 346 -5.61 -7.15 -22.46
N VAL A 347 -5.23 -6.25 -23.37
CA VAL A 347 -5.68 -6.26 -24.76
C VAL A 347 -4.71 -7.08 -25.57
N TRP A 348 -5.19 -8.16 -26.16
CA TRP A 348 -4.40 -9.10 -26.94
C TRP A 348 -4.47 -8.77 -28.41
N ARG A 349 -3.33 -8.86 -29.08
CA ARG A 349 -3.18 -8.61 -30.53
C ARG A 349 -2.42 -9.78 -31.15
N GLY A 350 -2.93 -10.36 -32.24
CA GLY A 350 -2.35 -11.49 -32.96
C GLY A 350 -3.10 -12.79 -32.72
N ASP A 351 -2.73 -13.81 -33.46
CA ASP A 351 -3.31 -15.14 -33.38
C ASP A 351 -2.81 -15.90 -32.14
N SER A 352 -3.60 -16.90 -31.74
CA SER A 352 -3.23 -17.82 -30.66
C SER A 352 -1.91 -18.53 -31.03
N GLY A 353 -0.98 -18.52 -30.10
CA GLY A 353 0.39 -19.01 -30.29
C GLY A 353 1.42 -17.91 -30.63
N ASN A 354 0.98 -16.71 -31.03
CA ASN A 354 1.83 -15.55 -31.32
C ASN A 354 1.28 -14.22 -30.79
N ALA A 355 0.30 -14.28 -29.94
CA ALA A 355 -0.34 -13.08 -29.40
C ALA A 355 0.63 -12.27 -28.53
N LYS A 356 0.47 -10.95 -28.57
CA LYS A 356 1.12 -9.99 -27.66
C LYS A 356 0.06 -9.21 -26.93
N SER A 357 0.34 -8.84 -25.69
CA SER A 357 -0.61 -8.05 -24.90
C SER A 357 -0.11 -6.64 -24.62
N SER A 358 -1.05 -5.74 -24.38
CA SER A 358 -0.81 -4.43 -23.80
C SER A 358 -1.79 -4.18 -22.65
N VAL A 359 -1.38 -3.38 -21.68
CA VAL A 359 -2.22 -3.02 -20.55
C VAL A 359 -3.18 -1.90 -20.95
N LEU A 360 -4.46 -2.09 -20.62
CA LEU A 360 -5.51 -1.08 -20.68
C LEU A 360 -6.02 -0.87 -19.25
N THR A 361 -5.81 0.32 -18.70
CA THR A 361 -6.27 0.63 -17.34
C THR A 361 -7.79 0.86 -17.32
N LEU A 362 -8.42 0.61 -16.19
CA LEU A 362 -9.86 0.77 -16.00
C LEU A 362 -10.32 2.19 -16.42
N ARG A 363 -9.56 3.21 -16.04
CA ARG A 363 -9.79 4.63 -16.38
C ARG A 363 -10.01 4.88 -17.87
N TYR A 364 -9.29 4.16 -18.73
CA TYR A 364 -9.35 4.36 -20.18
C TYR A 364 -10.23 3.35 -20.92
N THR A 365 -10.84 2.40 -20.21
CA THR A 365 -11.66 1.33 -20.81
C THR A 365 -12.83 1.89 -21.62
N LYS A 366 -13.56 2.87 -21.09
CA LYS A 366 -14.72 3.48 -21.77
C LYS A 366 -14.32 4.21 -23.06
N GLU A 367 -13.24 4.96 -23.01
CA GLU A 367 -12.70 5.66 -24.19
C GLU A 367 -12.18 4.67 -25.23
N PHE A 368 -11.50 3.62 -24.81
CA PHE A 368 -11.00 2.55 -25.67
C PHE A 368 -12.16 1.86 -26.43
N ILE A 369 -13.23 1.47 -25.73
CA ILE A 369 -14.43 0.87 -26.31
C ILE A 369 -15.05 1.80 -27.38
N LYS A 370 -15.17 3.10 -27.07
CA LYS A 370 -15.72 4.10 -27.99
C LYS A 370 -14.82 4.28 -29.21
N ARG A 371 -13.51 4.40 -29.03
CA ARG A 371 -12.53 4.63 -30.12
C ARG A 371 -12.51 3.50 -31.14
N HIS A 372 -12.59 2.26 -30.67
CA HIS A 372 -12.54 1.07 -31.51
C HIS A 372 -13.95 0.54 -31.91
N HIS A 373 -15.02 1.26 -31.55
CA HIS A 373 -16.41 0.89 -31.81
C HIS A 373 -16.74 -0.57 -31.39
N LEU A 374 -16.21 -0.99 -30.23
CA LEU A 374 -16.27 -2.38 -29.79
C LEU A 374 -17.68 -2.79 -29.38
N LYS A 375 -18.07 -3.97 -29.83
CA LYS A 375 -19.22 -4.72 -29.30
C LYS A 375 -18.70 -5.82 -28.39
N ALA A 376 -19.39 -6.08 -27.31
CA ALA A 376 -19.01 -7.12 -26.36
C ALA A 376 -20.22 -7.96 -25.95
N HIS A 377 -19.96 -9.19 -25.55
CA HIS A 377 -20.94 -10.06 -24.92
C HIS A 377 -20.50 -10.38 -23.50
N TRP A 378 -21.45 -10.54 -22.61
CA TRP A 378 -21.20 -10.92 -21.23
C TRP A 378 -21.01 -12.42 -21.09
N ASP A 379 -19.89 -12.84 -20.53
CA ASP A 379 -19.62 -14.23 -20.15
C ASP A 379 -20.08 -14.45 -18.70
N ASN A 380 -21.10 -15.28 -18.51
CA ASN A 380 -21.68 -15.55 -17.20
C ASN A 380 -20.77 -16.36 -16.27
N THR A 381 -19.82 -17.11 -16.79
CA THR A 381 -18.85 -17.90 -16.01
C THR A 381 -17.71 -17.02 -15.55
N LYS A 382 -17.13 -16.28 -16.47
CA LYS A 382 -15.99 -15.38 -16.18
C LYS A 382 -16.41 -14.08 -15.51
N LYS A 383 -17.70 -13.73 -15.58
CA LYS A 383 -18.23 -12.44 -15.12
C LYS A 383 -17.47 -11.26 -15.73
N GLN A 384 -17.26 -11.34 -17.03
CA GLN A 384 -16.56 -10.32 -17.81
C GLN A 384 -17.24 -10.10 -19.15
N TYR A 385 -17.09 -8.88 -19.70
CA TYR A 385 -17.40 -8.63 -21.10
C TYR A 385 -16.24 -9.09 -21.98
N ILE A 386 -16.55 -9.77 -23.09
CA ILE A 386 -15.57 -10.23 -24.07
C ILE A 386 -15.82 -9.53 -25.40
N SER A 387 -14.78 -9.00 -26.01
CA SER A 387 -14.79 -8.45 -27.36
C SER A 387 -13.70 -9.07 -28.21
N ASN A 388 -14.06 -9.32 -29.50
CA ASN A 388 -13.11 -9.72 -30.53
C ASN A 388 -13.34 -8.83 -31.75
N TRP A 389 -12.25 -8.33 -32.34
CA TRP A 389 -12.30 -7.52 -33.56
C TRP A 389 -11.06 -7.71 -34.41
N ILE A 390 -11.15 -7.29 -35.66
CA ILE A 390 -10.01 -7.24 -36.57
C ILE A 390 -9.68 -5.76 -36.86
N GLU A 391 -8.45 -5.39 -36.66
CA GLU A 391 -7.96 -4.06 -36.98
C GLU A 391 -6.72 -4.16 -37.89
N LYS A 392 -6.80 -3.54 -39.06
CA LYS A 392 -5.75 -3.61 -40.09
C LYS A 392 -5.30 -5.05 -40.41
N GLY A 393 -6.27 -5.98 -40.48
CA GLY A 393 -6.01 -7.38 -40.76
C GLY A 393 -5.47 -8.20 -39.59
N VAL A 394 -5.31 -7.61 -38.43
CA VAL A 394 -4.78 -8.29 -37.23
C VAL A 394 -5.93 -8.57 -36.26
N PRO A 395 -6.10 -9.82 -35.77
CA PRO A 395 -7.11 -10.13 -34.77
C PRO A 395 -6.73 -9.56 -33.41
N HIS A 396 -7.75 -9.08 -32.70
CA HIS A 396 -7.65 -8.59 -31.32
C HIS A 396 -8.68 -9.26 -30.45
N LYS A 397 -8.36 -9.41 -29.16
CA LYS A 397 -9.24 -9.99 -28.16
C LYS A 397 -9.03 -9.36 -26.80
N VAL A 398 -10.12 -9.21 -26.03
CA VAL A 398 -10.07 -8.63 -24.69
C VAL A 398 -11.17 -9.22 -23.80
N TRP A 399 -10.85 -9.44 -22.54
CA TRP A 399 -11.77 -9.68 -21.44
C TRP A 399 -11.70 -8.46 -20.54
N PHE A 400 -12.73 -7.64 -20.51
CA PHE A 400 -12.70 -6.36 -19.84
C PHE A 400 -12.79 -6.51 -18.31
N GLU A 401 -11.86 -5.86 -17.61
CA GLU A 401 -12.09 -5.39 -16.26
C GLU A 401 -12.84 -4.06 -16.35
N GLU A 402 -13.98 -4.00 -15.71
CA GLU A 402 -14.83 -2.81 -15.64
C GLU A 402 -15.71 -2.91 -14.37
N TYR A 403 -16.52 -1.91 -14.10
CA TYR A 403 -17.27 -1.82 -12.85
C TYR A 403 -18.12 -3.04 -12.52
N ARG A 404 -18.84 -3.59 -13.51
CA ARG A 404 -19.66 -4.77 -13.30
C ARG A 404 -18.84 -6.01 -13.00
N SER A 405 -17.72 -6.22 -13.70
CA SER A 405 -16.84 -7.36 -13.44
C SER A 405 -16.20 -7.28 -12.05
N LEU A 406 -15.79 -6.09 -11.64
CA LEU A 406 -15.27 -5.85 -10.29
C LEU A 406 -16.34 -6.08 -9.21
N ALA A 407 -17.57 -5.57 -9.42
CA ALA A 407 -18.68 -5.81 -8.49
C ALA A 407 -18.97 -7.30 -8.30
N GLU A 408 -18.98 -8.07 -9.39
CA GLU A 408 -19.13 -9.52 -9.27
C GLU A 408 -18.00 -10.18 -8.47
N LYS A 409 -16.75 -9.77 -8.68
CA LYS A 409 -15.60 -10.30 -7.94
C LYS A 409 -15.60 -9.89 -6.47
N LEU A 410 -16.08 -8.69 -6.14
CA LEU A 410 -16.23 -8.26 -4.75
C LEU A 410 -17.22 -9.13 -3.96
N LYS A 411 -18.18 -9.78 -4.63
CA LYS A 411 -19.05 -10.77 -3.98
C LYS A 411 -18.28 -12.00 -3.48
N LEU A 412 -17.07 -12.28 -4.02
CA LEU A 412 -16.21 -13.34 -3.49
C LEU A 412 -15.68 -12.99 -2.11
N ARG A 413 -15.33 -11.72 -1.85
CA ARG A 413 -14.97 -11.26 -0.51
C ARG A 413 -16.12 -11.54 0.48
N GLU A 414 -17.35 -11.21 0.10
CA GLU A 414 -18.53 -11.46 0.94
C GLU A 414 -18.80 -12.96 1.12
N LYS A 415 -18.75 -13.72 0.02
CA LYS A 415 -18.97 -15.17 0.01
C LYS A 415 -18.05 -15.91 0.96
N TYR A 416 -16.79 -15.49 1.02
CA TYR A 416 -15.75 -16.12 1.83
C TYR A 416 -15.47 -15.39 3.14
N GLU A 417 -16.21 -14.32 3.44
CA GLU A 417 -16.05 -13.49 4.66
C GLU A 417 -14.60 -12.98 4.85
N LEU A 418 -13.97 -12.56 3.75
CA LEU A 418 -12.60 -12.05 3.79
C LEU A 418 -12.57 -10.64 4.40
N PRO A 419 -11.47 -10.27 5.12
CA PRO A 419 -11.36 -9.00 5.83
C PRO A 419 -11.28 -7.79 4.91
N GLY A 420 -10.84 -7.97 3.66
CA GLY A 420 -10.65 -6.84 2.76
C GLY A 420 -10.38 -7.19 1.30
N THR A 421 -10.18 -6.15 0.54
CA THR A 421 -9.79 -6.21 -0.88
C THR A 421 -8.60 -5.31 -1.12
N ALA A 422 -7.64 -5.77 -1.92
CA ALA A 422 -6.53 -4.99 -2.42
C ALA A 422 -6.70 -4.70 -3.92
N PHE A 423 -6.09 -3.63 -4.43
CA PHE A 423 -6.20 -3.26 -5.83
C PHE A 423 -4.85 -2.91 -6.44
N TRP A 424 -4.52 -3.56 -7.56
CA TRP A 424 -3.39 -3.20 -8.39
C TRP A 424 -3.86 -2.36 -9.58
N ARG A 425 -3.67 -1.07 -9.62
CA ARG A 425 -2.99 -0.24 -8.66
C ARG A 425 -3.64 1.15 -8.58
N TYR A 426 -3.22 1.96 -7.61
CA TYR A 426 -3.60 3.36 -7.49
C TYR A 426 -3.34 4.11 -8.80
N GLY A 427 -4.29 4.96 -9.21
CA GLY A 427 -4.22 5.70 -10.46
C GLY A 427 -4.75 4.96 -11.70
N PHE A 428 -5.02 3.65 -11.63
CA PHE A 428 -5.59 2.89 -12.75
C PHE A 428 -7.12 2.94 -12.80
N GLY A 429 -7.79 3.20 -11.68
CA GLY A 429 -9.24 3.39 -11.60
C GLY A 429 -9.68 4.81 -11.97
N GLU A 430 -10.99 5.00 -12.19
CA GLU A 430 -11.62 6.32 -12.25
C GLU A 430 -11.76 6.89 -10.82
N GLU A 431 -11.89 8.22 -10.71
CA GLU A 431 -11.92 8.92 -9.40
C GLU A 431 -13.08 8.50 -8.50
N ASP A 432 -14.18 8.08 -9.09
CA ASP A 432 -15.38 7.66 -8.37
C ASP A 432 -15.47 6.15 -8.10
N LEU A 433 -14.49 5.36 -8.57
CA LEU A 433 -14.50 3.90 -8.44
C LEU A 433 -14.82 3.44 -7.02
N TYR A 434 -14.18 4.04 -6.03
CA TYR A 434 -14.32 3.60 -4.64
C TYR A 434 -15.63 4.05 -4.01
N SER A 435 -16.15 5.20 -4.40
CA SER A 435 -17.47 5.63 -3.96
C SER A 435 -18.57 4.72 -4.52
N GLU A 436 -18.40 4.22 -5.73
CA GLU A 436 -19.33 3.27 -6.35
C GLU A 436 -19.19 1.87 -5.71
N LEU A 437 -17.96 1.42 -5.44
CA LEU A 437 -17.70 0.18 -4.69
C LEU A 437 -18.33 0.19 -3.29
N GLU A 438 -18.29 1.33 -2.60
CA GLU A 438 -18.89 1.50 -1.27
C GLU A 438 -20.41 1.43 -1.30
N LYS A 439 -21.03 2.06 -2.27
CA LYS A 439 -22.49 2.06 -2.42
C LYS A 439 -23.04 0.68 -2.77
N GLY A 440 -22.18 -0.23 -3.23
CA GLY A 440 -22.61 -1.52 -3.81
C GLY A 440 -23.42 -1.36 -5.09
N ASP A 441 -23.51 -0.13 -5.58
CA ASP A 441 -24.27 0.25 -6.76
C ASP A 441 -23.31 0.44 -7.95
N MET A 442 -22.88 -0.66 -8.54
CA MET A 442 -22.04 -0.66 -9.73
C MET A 442 -22.89 -0.51 -10.99
N THR A 443 -23.77 0.50 -11.01
CA THR A 443 -24.66 0.77 -12.16
C THR A 443 -23.90 1.29 -13.39
N LYS A 444 -22.64 1.65 -13.25
CA LYS A 444 -21.77 2.10 -14.34
C LYS A 444 -21.26 0.97 -15.23
N ASP A 445 -22.16 0.11 -15.67
CA ASP A 445 -21.86 -0.85 -16.72
C ASP A 445 -21.50 -0.11 -18.01
N VAL A 446 -20.25 -0.18 -18.44
CA VAL A 446 -19.77 0.51 -19.65
C VAL A 446 -20.46 0.06 -20.94
N PHE A 447 -21.11 -1.11 -20.91
CA PHE A 447 -21.86 -1.68 -22.00
C PHE A 447 -23.39 -1.61 -21.79
N ALA A 448 -23.88 -0.99 -20.72
CA ALA A 448 -25.32 -0.87 -20.47
C ALA A 448 -26.12 -0.27 -21.65
N PRO A 449 -25.65 0.77 -22.36
CA PRO A 449 -26.32 1.28 -23.54
C PRO A 449 -26.46 0.26 -24.66
N GLN A 450 -25.51 -0.65 -24.81
CA GLN A 450 -25.57 -1.71 -25.85
C GLN A 450 -26.58 -2.80 -25.50
N ARG A 451 -26.83 -3.05 -24.20
CA ARG A 451 -27.86 -4.03 -23.77
C ARG A 451 -29.27 -3.54 -24.07
N GLN A 452 -29.56 -2.27 -23.86
CA GLN A 452 -30.86 -1.71 -24.20
C GLN A 452 -31.14 -1.89 -25.70
N ASN A 453 -30.17 -1.52 -26.55
CA ASN A 453 -30.29 -1.72 -28.00
C ASN A 453 -30.43 -3.20 -28.40
N TYR A 454 -29.73 -4.12 -27.71
CA TYR A 454 -29.84 -5.56 -28.02
C TYR A 454 -31.17 -6.16 -27.56
N GLY A 455 -31.69 -5.73 -26.41
CA GLY A 455 -33.00 -6.08 -25.92
C GLY A 455 -34.09 -5.58 -26.86
N ASP A 456 -33.99 -4.33 -27.27
CA ASP A 456 -34.96 -3.71 -28.22
C ASP A 456 -34.88 -4.34 -29.61
N GLU A 457 -33.69 -4.67 -30.13
CA GLU A 457 -33.54 -5.44 -31.37
C GLU A 457 -34.11 -6.86 -31.26
N LEU A 458 -33.93 -7.55 -30.15
CA LEU A 458 -34.50 -8.88 -29.92
C LEU A 458 -36.02 -8.83 -29.88
N ILE A 459 -36.59 -7.87 -29.18
CA ILE A 459 -38.02 -7.61 -29.10
C ILE A 459 -38.57 -7.25 -30.48
N LEU A 460 -37.86 -6.42 -31.24
CA LEU A 460 -38.24 -6.05 -32.60
C LEU A 460 -38.20 -7.25 -33.56
N ARG A 461 -37.17 -8.08 -33.49
CA ARG A 461 -37.04 -9.33 -34.24
C ARG A 461 -38.16 -10.31 -33.90
N PHE A 462 -38.52 -10.44 -32.63
CA PHE A 462 -39.65 -11.29 -32.17
C PHE A 462 -40.97 -10.73 -32.66
N LYS A 463 -41.24 -9.43 -32.54
CA LYS A 463 -42.45 -8.77 -33.08
C LYS A 463 -42.54 -8.91 -34.58
N ASN A 464 -41.44 -8.81 -35.31
CA ASN A 464 -41.43 -9.00 -36.77
C ASN A 464 -41.66 -10.47 -37.18
N LYS A 465 -41.16 -11.44 -36.39
CA LYS A 465 -41.37 -12.85 -36.60
C LYS A 465 -42.86 -13.23 -36.39
N ILE A 466 -43.47 -12.68 -35.33
CA ILE A 466 -44.91 -12.85 -35.06
C ILE A 466 -45.78 -12.21 -36.18
N LYS A 467 -45.43 -10.98 -36.61
CA LYS A 467 -46.15 -10.32 -37.72
C LYS A 467 -46.05 -11.09 -39.05
N ARG A 468 -44.93 -11.76 -39.33
CA ARG A 468 -44.78 -12.62 -40.52
C ARG A 468 -45.58 -13.91 -40.38
N ALA A 469 -45.65 -14.53 -39.21
CA ALA A 469 -46.46 -15.72 -38.95
C ALA A 469 -47.97 -15.45 -39.05
N ILE A 470 -48.42 -14.27 -38.65
CA ILE A 470 -49.82 -13.83 -38.76
C ILE A 470 -50.23 -13.49 -40.23
N LYS A 471 -49.28 -13.08 -41.07
CA LYS A 471 -49.55 -12.78 -42.50
C LYS A 471 -49.46 -13.99 -43.41
N SER A 472 -48.97 -15.12 -42.93
CA SER A 472 -48.83 -16.37 -43.66
C SER A 472 -49.93 -17.39 -43.33
N ASN A 473 -50.91 -17.02 -42.51
CA ASN A 473 -52.21 -17.66 -42.31
C ASN A 473 -53.31 -16.72 -42.83
#